data_45d697aab7b804bca91c863a28118f2b
#
_entry.id   45d697aab7b804bca91c863a28118f2b
#
_cell.length_a   1.000
_cell.length_b   1.000
_cell.length_c   1.000
_cell.angle_alpha   90.00
_cell.angle_beta   90.00
_cell.angle_gamma   90.00
#
_symmetry.space_group_name_H-M   'P 1'
#
loop_
_entity.id
_entity.type
_entity.pdbx_description
1 polymer ?
#
loop_
_entity_poly.entity_id
_entity_poly.type
_entity_poly.pdbx_seq_one_letter_code
_entity_poly.pdbx_strand_id
1 'polypeptide(L)'
;MKKAGAIALALMLAAGNAGAQNGQVLTKQYDDGGVYEGTFKDGLQHGTGTYRLPNGYEYTGDWAEGEIRGRGVARFPNGSVYEGEFEKGKPHGVGKIVFTDGGTYEGQWQDGKINGQGIAVYANGVRYEGGFLNALHHGRGVMQSPGGYVYEGDWAEGVKQGMGKITYPDGAVYAGAIKDGQRSGEGKLTLPDGLVYEGLWAENQINGMGKLSQPNGDVYEGALLNGRREGMGRVTYANGDVYDGAFKDDRRNGQGVFTGADGYRYEGSWVSGEIEGQGTVNYPDGSVYAGLFRAGQPDGLGKITYADGATYEGDWRAGVIEGKGKAVYPSGLTYEGGFSDAKNHGFGVMTYPDGYRYEGEWAMGQRQGQGVATYPDGTVYKGGFVQGQREGVGEIVMADGFKYKGEWKGGEISGKGIATYANGDVYEGLFVAGKRQGEGTMRYSSGETATGAWENGALKE
;
A
#
# COMPACT_ATOMS: atom_id res chain seq x y z
N MET A 1 21.79 8.05 -37.40
CA MET A 1 21.65 7.81 -38.87
C MET A 1 22.22 9.01 -39.61
N LYS A 2 23.26 8.76 -40.44
CA LYS A 2 23.83 9.84 -41.30
C LYS A 2 22.79 10.17 -42.36
N LYS A 3 22.51 11.48 -42.57
CA LYS A 3 21.55 11.97 -43.54
C LYS A 3 21.94 11.44 -44.96
N ALA A 4 21.06 10.65 -45.57
CA ALA A 4 21.19 10.35 -46.97
C ALA A 4 20.88 11.65 -47.76
N GLY A 5 21.93 12.27 -48.27
CA GLY A 5 21.80 13.47 -49.08
C GLY A 5 21.05 13.16 -50.38
N ALA A 6 20.01 13.92 -50.66
CA ALA A 6 19.35 13.84 -51.96
C ALA A 6 20.31 14.38 -53.01
N ILE A 7 20.84 13.49 -53.88
CA ILE A 7 21.61 13.90 -55.05
C ILE A 7 20.62 14.22 -56.17
N ALA A 8 20.40 15.51 -56.42
CA ALA A 8 19.64 15.97 -57.57
C ALA A 8 20.58 15.86 -58.79
N LEU A 9 20.30 14.96 -59.71
CA LEU A 9 21.02 14.85 -61.00
C LEU A 9 20.39 15.89 -61.96
N ALA A 10 21.04 17.01 -62.17
CA ALA A 10 20.67 17.95 -63.23
C ALA A 10 21.31 17.43 -64.57
N LEU A 11 20.50 16.92 -65.47
CA LEU A 11 20.91 16.55 -66.81
C LEU A 11 20.98 17.84 -67.70
N MET A 12 22.20 18.25 -68.02
CA MET A 12 22.40 19.18 -69.18
C MET A 12 22.45 18.39 -70.45
N LEU A 13 21.56 18.73 -71.40
CA LEU A 13 21.53 18.17 -72.74
C LEU A 13 22.59 18.89 -73.57
N ALA A 14 23.65 18.15 -73.98
CA ALA A 14 24.50 18.56 -75.09
C ALA A 14 24.00 17.87 -76.40
N ALA A 15 23.55 18.69 -77.38
CA ALA A 15 23.05 18.19 -78.61
C ALA A 15 24.24 17.76 -79.57
N GLY A 16 24.43 16.51 -79.71
CA GLY A 16 25.23 15.92 -80.80
C GLY A 16 24.32 15.15 -81.77
N ASN A 17 24.21 15.59 -82.97
CA ASN A 17 23.45 14.95 -84.05
C ASN A 17 23.95 13.53 -84.29
N ALA A 18 23.23 12.52 -83.85
CA ALA A 18 23.32 11.16 -84.30
C ALA A 18 21.91 10.73 -84.74
N GLY A 19 21.74 10.34 -86.00
CA GLY A 19 20.48 9.86 -86.57
C GLY A 19 19.91 8.73 -85.75
N ALA A 20 18.70 8.97 -85.18
CA ALA A 20 18.04 8.02 -84.30
C ALA A 20 17.62 6.76 -85.09
N GLN A 21 18.23 5.62 -84.87
CA GLN A 21 17.68 4.30 -85.18
C GLN A 21 16.87 3.80 -84.02
N ASN A 22 15.52 3.92 -84.12
CA ASN A 22 14.61 3.39 -83.15
C ASN A 22 14.86 1.91 -82.83
N GLY A 23 15.17 1.53 -81.56
CA GLY A 23 15.28 0.18 -81.06
C GLY A 23 16.68 -0.47 -81.18
N GLN A 24 17.71 0.19 -81.71
CA GLN A 24 19.07 -0.29 -81.63
C GLN A 24 19.77 0.07 -80.34
N VAL A 25 20.52 -0.86 -79.75
CA VAL A 25 21.38 -0.56 -78.58
C VAL A 25 22.59 0.21 -79.06
N LEU A 26 22.77 1.43 -78.51
CA LEU A 26 23.91 2.31 -78.85
C LEU A 26 24.62 2.71 -77.56
N THR A 27 25.93 3.02 -77.69
CA THR A 27 26.71 3.59 -76.57
C THR A 27 26.92 5.06 -76.82
N LYS A 28 26.62 5.91 -75.81
CA LYS A 28 26.81 7.37 -75.83
C LYS A 28 27.57 7.83 -74.62
N GLN A 29 28.67 8.57 -74.85
CA GLN A 29 29.40 9.21 -73.78
C GLN A 29 28.92 10.72 -73.64
N TYR A 30 28.83 11.22 -72.41
CA TYR A 30 28.42 12.56 -72.11
C TYR A 30 29.60 13.38 -71.54
N ASP A 31 29.49 14.70 -71.52
CA ASP A 31 30.56 15.61 -71.10
C ASP A 31 30.91 15.48 -69.60
N ASP A 32 30.00 14.97 -68.77
CA ASP A 32 30.16 14.69 -67.31
C ASP A 32 30.94 13.37 -67.08
N GLY A 33 31.37 12.72 -68.17
CA GLY A 33 32.03 11.41 -68.16
C GLY A 33 31.05 10.24 -68.08
N GLY A 34 29.77 10.51 -68.05
CA GLY A 34 28.71 9.49 -68.00
C GLY A 34 28.68 8.69 -69.33
N VAL A 35 28.44 7.37 -69.22
CA VAL A 35 28.28 6.49 -70.38
C VAL A 35 26.91 5.83 -70.30
N TYR A 36 26.13 6.00 -71.37
CA TYR A 36 24.84 5.32 -71.53
C TYR A 36 25.01 4.24 -72.62
N GLU A 37 24.54 3.04 -72.37
CA GLU A 37 24.43 1.92 -73.27
C GLU A 37 22.99 1.42 -73.28
N GLY A 38 22.28 1.57 -74.38
CA GLY A 38 20.86 1.24 -74.44
C GLY A 38 20.14 1.71 -75.65
N THR A 39 18.83 1.65 -75.68
CA THR A 39 17.96 2.04 -76.79
C THR A 39 17.68 3.51 -76.84
N PHE A 40 17.50 4.06 -78.04
CA PHE A 40 17.14 5.47 -78.25
C PHE A 40 15.86 5.56 -79.10
N LYS A 41 15.10 6.60 -78.86
CA LYS A 41 13.99 7.07 -79.69
C LYS A 41 14.09 8.55 -79.85
N ASP A 42 14.02 9.04 -81.13
CA ASP A 42 14.09 10.48 -81.42
C ASP A 42 15.31 11.19 -80.80
N GLY A 43 16.43 10.50 -80.69
CA GLY A 43 17.68 10.98 -80.12
C GLY A 43 17.79 11.00 -78.63
N LEU A 44 16.73 10.60 -77.91
CA LEU A 44 16.65 10.50 -76.47
C LEU A 44 16.73 9.06 -75.95
N GLN A 45 17.32 8.81 -74.81
CA GLN A 45 17.29 7.47 -74.16
C GLN A 45 15.82 7.02 -73.97
N HIS A 46 15.53 5.81 -74.44
CA HIS A 46 14.17 5.27 -74.39
C HIS A 46 14.23 3.73 -74.36
N GLY A 47 13.23 3.09 -73.75
CA GLY A 47 13.23 1.65 -73.56
C GLY A 47 14.14 1.23 -72.41
N THR A 48 15.04 0.32 -72.62
CA THR A 48 15.96 -0.17 -71.59
C THR A 48 17.41 0.24 -71.84
N GLY A 49 18.16 0.56 -70.79
CA GLY A 49 19.57 0.92 -70.90
C GLY A 49 20.29 0.97 -69.57
N THR A 50 21.62 0.97 -69.67
CA THR A 50 22.51 1.13 -68.50
C THR A 50 23.24 2.46 -68.60
N TYR A 51 23.26 3.21 -67.54
CA TYR A 51 23.99 4.48 -67.41
C TYR A 51 25.00 4.38 -66.25
N ARG A 52 26.23 4.75 -66.51
CA ARG A 52 27.37 4.67 -65.58
C ARG A 52 28.01 6.04 -65.45
N LEU A 53 28.27 6.47 -64.25
CA LEU A 53 29.02 7.68 -63.92
C LEU A 53 30.40 7.35 -63.38
N PRO A 54 31.44 8.22 -63.61
CA PRO A 54 32.78 8.01 -63.06
C PRO A 54 32.85 7.88 -61.53
N ASN A 55 31.88 8.43 -60.80
CA ASN A 55 31.80 8.37 -59.35
C ASN A 55 31.35 7.00 -58.81
N GLY A 56 31.10 6.00 -59.72
CA GLY A 56 30.62 4.67 -59.35
C GLY A 56 29.10 4.50 -59.33
N TYR A 57 28.32 5.53 -59.65
CA TYR A 57 26.87 5.37 -59.84
C TYR A 57 26.60 4.56 -61.11
N GLU A 58 25.74 3.54 -61.00
CA GLU A 58 25.27 2.74 -62.14
C GLU A 58 23.75 2.58 -62.01
N TYR A 59 23.05 2.81 -63.14
CA TYR A 59 21.63 2.51 -63.28
C TYR A 59 21.41 1.60 -64.45
N THR A 60 20.61 0.56 -64.27
CA THR A 60 20.16 -0.34 -65.37
C THR A 60 18.63 -0.47 -65.22
N GLY A 61 17.91 -0.15 -66.27
CA GLY A 61 16.46 -0.22 -66.26
C GLY A 61 15.80 0.58 -67.37
N ASP A 62 14.56 1.01 -67.09
CA ASP A 62 13.66 1.68 -68.02
C ASP A 62 14.00 3.16 -68.18
N TRP A 63 13.87 3.66 -69.38
CA TRP A 63 14.11 5.02 -69.87
C TRP A 63 12.91 5.51 -70.66
N ALA A 64 12.46 6.70 -70.48
CA ALA A 64 11.46 7.37 -71.28
C ALA A 64 11.84 8.84 -71.52
N GLU A 65 11.89 9.24 -72.82
CA GLU A 65 12.14 10.62 -73.23
C GLU A 65 13.37 11.28 -72.57
N GLY A 66 14.46 10.48 -72.45
CA GLY A 66 15.73 10.93 -71.92
C GLY A 66 15.84 10.86 -70.37
N GLU A 67 14.80 10.46 -69.69
CA GLU A 67 14.77 10.33 -68.25
C GLU A 67 14.72 8.88 -67.76
N ILE A 68 15.35 8.60 -66.64
CA ILE A 68 15.14 7.35 -65.89
C ILE A 68 13.70 7.34 -65.38
N ARG A 69 12.89 6.41 -65.88
CA ARG A 69 11.45 6.31 -65.52
C ARG A 69 11.00 4.86 -65.75
N GLY A 70 10.23 4.31 -64.78
CA GLY A 70 9.83 2.91 -64.79
C GLY A 70 10.65 2.08 -63.80
N ARG A 71 10.94 0.82 -64.11
CA ARG A 71 11.64 -0.08 -63.20
C ARG A 71 13.13 -0.17 -63.54
N GLY A 72 13.94 -0.27 -62.49
CA GLY A 72 15.36 -0.44 -62.66
C GLY A 72 16.12 -0.74 -61.37
N VAL A 73 17.43 -0.93 -61.56
CA VAL A 73 18.38 -1.15 -60.46
C VAL A 73 19.39 -0.01 -60.46
N ALA A 74 19.56 0.66 -59.34
CA ALA A 74 20.61 1.65 -59.15
C ALA A 74 21.61 1.18 -58.08
N ARG A 75 22.90 1.21 -58.46
CA ARG A 75 24.05 1.08 -57.55
C ARG A 75 24.57 2.48 -57.26
N PHE A 76 24.56 2.85 -55.98
CA PHE A 76 25.02 4.17 -55.56
C PHE A 76 26.53 4.16 -55.27
N PRO A 77 27.21 5.34 -55.34
CA PRO A 77 28.65 5.43 -55.06
C PRO A 77 29.06 4.94 -53.65
N ASN A 78 28.15 4.97 -52.69
CA ASN A 78 28.35 4.47 -51.34
C ASN A 78 28.21 2.94 -51.22
N GLY A 79 27.96 2.23 -52.37
CA GLY A 79 27.79 0.78 -52.43
C GLY A 79 26.36 0.28 -52.15
N SER A 80 25.42 1.13 -51.76
CA SER A 80 24.02 0.72 -51.64
C SER A 80 23.39 0.39 -52.98
N VAL A 81 22.43 -0.56 -52.97
CA VAL A 81 21.74 -1.02 -54.19
C VAL A 81 20.23 -0.83 -53.99
N TYR A 82 19.62 -0.07 -54.88
CA TYR A 82 18.18 0.10 -54.97
C TYR A 82 17.63 -0.66 -56.20
N GLU A 83 16.54 -1.36 -56.02
CA GLU A 83 15.75 -2.00 -57.05
C GLU A 83 14.29 -1.61 -56.89
N GLY A 84 13.70 -1.03 -57.90
CA GLY A 84 12.32 -0.54 -57.78
C GLY A 84 11.92 0.41 -58.90
N GLU A 85 10.87 1.18 -58.60
CA GLU A 85 10.31 2.16 -59.52
C GLU A 85 11.08 3.48 -59.41
N PHE A 86 11.18 4.15 -60.57
CA PHE A 86 11.81 5.47 -60.71
C PHE A 86 10.87 6.44 -61.39
N GLU A 87 10.90 7.68 -60.96
CA GLU A 87 10.31 8.81 -61.65
C GLU A 87 11.29 9.99 -61.66
N LYS A 88 11.51 10.56 -62.87
CA LYS A 88 12.46 11.69 -63.09
C LYS A 88 13.83 11.47 -62.47
N GLY A 89 14.37 10.27 -62.64
CA GLY A 89 15.71 9.89 -62.18
C GLY A 89 15.81 9.61 -60.66
N LYS A 90 14.70 9.56 -59.94
CA LYS A 90 14.67 9.31 -58.50
C LYS A 90 13.86 8.07 -58.18
N PRO A 91 14.25 7.29 -57.13
CA PRO A 91 13.39 6.27 -56.55
C PRO A 91 11.99 6.81 -56.27
N HIS A 92 10.96 6.13 -56.74
CA HIS A 92 9.55 6.48 -56.58
C HIS A 92 8.72 5.20 -56.55
N GLY A 93 7.44 5.29 -56.14
CA GLY A 93 6.58 4.12 -56.08
C GLY A 93 7.06 3.06 -55.11
N VAL A 94 7.15 1.81 -55.51
CA VAL A 94 7.58 0.69 -54.65
C VAL A 94 9.00 0.24 -55.06
N GLY A 95 9.84 0.08 -54.03
CA GLY A 95 11.21 -0.40 -54.24
C GLY A 95 11.90 -0.89 -52.99
N LYS A 96 13.01 -1.59 -53.21
CA LYS A 96 13.86 -2.17 -52.18
C LYS A 96 15.26 -1.58 -52.26
N ILE A 97 15.81 -1.20 -51.11
CA ILE A 97 17.22 -0.83 -51.01
C ILE A 97 17.94 -1.77 -50.03
N VAL A 98 19.16 -2.14 -50.42
CA VAL A 98 20.12 -2.80 -49.52
C VAL A 98 21.24 -1.80 -49.26
N PHE A 99 21.42 -1.47 -47.98
CA PHE A 99 22.48 -0.55 -47.53
C PHE A 99 23.81 -1.29 -47.35
N THR A 100 24.92 -0.57 -47.36
CA THR A 100 26.27 -1.12 -47.22
C THR A 100 26.54 -1.78 -45.85
N ASP A 101 25.82 -1.41 -44.84
CA ASP A 101 25.89 -2.02 -43.50
C ASP A 101 25.06 -3.31 -43.38
N GLY A 102 24.43 -3.76 -44.51
CA GLY A 102 23.56 -4.93 -44.56
C GLY A 102 22.10 -4.66 -44.19
N GLY A 103 21.77 -3.44 -43.76
CA GLY A 103 20.39 -3.02 -43.55
C GLY A 103 19.58 -3.01 -44.84
N THR A 104 18.26 -3.20 -44.75
CA THR A 104 17.36 -3.18 -45.93
C THR A 104 16.12 -2.32 -45.61
N TYR A 105 15.56 -1.74 -46.68
CA TYR A 105 14.22 -1.20 -46.66
C TYR A 105 13.47 -1.66 -47.91
N GLU A 106 12.22 -2.08 -47.75
CA GLU A 106 11.33 -2.45 -48.85
C GLU A 106 9.98 -1.79 -48.62
N GLY A 107 9.54 -0.95 -49.53
CA GLY A 107 8.32 -0.19 -49.36
C GLY A 107 8.18 0.99 -50.29
N GLN A 108 7.42 1.98 -49.89
CA GLN A 108 7.06 3.14 -50.70
C GLN A 108 8.13 4.23 -50.66
N TRP A 109 8.32 4.84 -51.83
CA TRP A 109 9.27 5.93 -52.10
C TRP A 109 8.57 7.09 -52.75
N GLN A 110 8.97 8.29 -52.44
CA GLN A 110 8.53 9.51 -53.06
C GLN A 110 9.71 10.48 -53.22
N ASP A 111 9.96 10.90 -54.48
CA ASP A 111 11.02 11.84 -54.82
C ASP A 111 12.41 11.50 -54.27
N GLY A 112 12.78 10.22 -54.28
CA GLY A 112 14.06 9.71 -53.80
C GLY A 112 14.15 9.52 -52.29
N LYS A 113 13.03 9.67 -51.57
CA LYS A 113 12.96 9.48 -50.13
C LYS A 113 12.02 8.33 -49.76
N ILE A 114 12.33 7.65 -48.69
CA ILE A 114 11.45 6.67 -48.07
C ILE A 114 10.26 7.43 -47.48
N ASN A 115 9.05 7.16 -47.99
CA ASN A 115 7.78 7.73 -47.52
C ASN A 115 6.67 6.69 -47.70
N GLY A 116 5.65 6.72 -46.82
CA GLY A 116 4.53 5.77 -46.84
C GLY A 116 4.82 4.47 -46.10
N GLN A 117 4.23 3.36 -46.51
CA GLN A 117 4.34 2.07 -45.82
C GLN A 117 5.56 1.28 -46.28
N GLY A 118 6.22 0.61 -45.35
CA GLY A 118 7.36 -0.23 -45.69
C GLY A 118 7.89 -1.04 -44.47
N ILE A 119 8.89 -1.89 -44.84
CA ILE A 119 9.60 -2.74 -43.90
C ILE A 119 11.08 -2.36 -43.94
N ALA A 120 11.63 -2.00 -42.79
CA ALA A 120 13.06 -1.81 -42.58
C ALA A 120 13.63 -2.93 -41.72
N VAL A 121 14.73 -3.50 -42.13
CA VAL A 121 15.57 -4.38 -41.30
C VAL A 121 16.92 -3.70 -41.14
N TYR A 122 17.28 -3.38 -39.92
CA TYR A 122 18.53 -2.70 -39.59
C TYR A 122 19.69 -3.71 -39.43
N ALA A 123 20.91 -3.25 -39.58
CA ALA A 123 22.11 -4.08 -39.46
C ALA A 123 22.24 -4.81 -38.11
N ASN A 124 21.65 -4.27 -37.06
CA ASN A 124 21.58 -4.89 -35.73
C ASN A 124 20.44 -5.91 -35.57
N GLY A 125 19.73 -6.23 -36.66
CA GLY A 125 18.64 -7.19 -36.68
C GLY A 125 17.27 -6.64 -36.21
N VAL A 126 17.19 -5.36 -35.84
CA VAL A 126 15.90 -4.73 -35.54
C VAL A 126 15.06 -4.63 -36.80
N ARG A 127 13.81 -5.11 -36.76
CA ARG A 127 12.83 -5.01 -37.83
C ARG A 127 11.76 -3.97 -37.46
N TYR A 128 11.47 -3.06 -38.36
CA TYR A 128 10.35 -2.14 -38.29
C TYR A 128 9.43 -2.34 -39.49
N GLU A 129 8.13 -2.40 -39.25
CA GLU A 129 7.09 -2.46 -40.27
C GLU A 129 6.03 -1.41 -39.96
N GLY A 130 5.80 -0.47 -40.86
CA GLY A 130 4.88 0.61 -40.63
C GLY A 130 5.10 1.82 -41.51
N GLY A 131 4.57 2.95 -41.10
CA GLY A 131 4.65 4.20 -41.80
C GLY A 131 6.02 4.87 -41.70
N PHE A 132 6.40 5.56 -42.75
CA PHE A 132 7.60 6.40 -42.84
C PHE A 132 7.24 7.79 -43.39
N LEU A 133 7.90 8.80 -42.88
CA LEU A 133 7.90 10.17 -43.40
C LEU A 133 9.35 10.67 -43.46
N ASN A 134 9.83 10.99 -44.67
CA ASN A 134 11.22 11.42 -44.89
C ASN A 134 12.27 10.48 -44.26
N ALA A 135 12.08 9.18 -44.42
CA ALA A 135 12.91 8.11 -43.85
C ALA A 135 12.91 7.98 -42.33
N LEU A 136 11.98 8.64 -41.62
CA LEU A 136 11.74 8.49 -40.20
C LEU A 136 10.47 7.66 -39.98
N HIS A 137 10.43 6.85 -38.94
CA HIS A 137 9.22 6.15 -38.52
C HIS A 137 8.10 7.17 -38.24
N HIS A 138 6.91 6.95 -38.80
CA HIS A 138 5.77 7.85 -38.65
C HIS A 138 4.44 7.12 -38.76
N GLY A 139 3.40 7.62 -38.07
CA GLY A 139 2.11 6.93 -38.01
C GLY A 139 2.19 5.62 -37.22
N ARG A 140 1.39 4.61 -37.57
CA ARG A 140 1.41 3.32 -36.88
C ARG A 140 2.52 2.42 -37.41
N GLY A 141 3.14 1.67 -36.49
CA GLY A 141 4.16 0.71 -36.86
C GLY A 141 4.52 -0.25 -35.73
N VAL A 142 5.12 -1.38 -36.11
CA VAL A 142 5.62 -2.43 -35.23
C VAL A 142 7.13 -2.48 -35.33
N MET A 143 7.82 -2.35 -34.22
CA MET A 143 9.26 -2.56 -34.08
C MET A 143 9.53 -3.84 -33.29
N GLN A 144 10.38 -4.71 -33.83
CA GLN A 144 10.81 -5.95 -33.21
C GLN A 144 12.33 -5.97 -33.09
N SER A 145 12.83 -6.26 -31.90
CA SER A 145 14.28 -6.44 -31.66
C SER A 145 14.60 -7.92 -31.52
N PRO A 146 15.79 -8.35 -31.93
CA PRO A 146 16.23 -9.76 -31.83
C PRO A 146 16.18 -10.29 -30.39
N GLY A 147 16.31 -9.40 -29.40
CA GLY A 147 16.22 -9.73 -27.96
C GLY A 147 14.80 -9.95 -27.43
N GLY A 148 13.76 -9.97 -28.31
CA GLY A 148 12.39 -10.23 -27.90
C GLY A 148 11.57 -8.99 -27.51
N TYR A 149 12.16 -7.78 -27.51
CA TYR A 149 11.40 -6.55 -27.31
C TYR A 149 10.56 -6.25 -28.55
N VAL A 150 9.25 -5.99 -28.33
CA VAL A 150 8.32 -5.59 -29.40
C VAL A 150 7.61 -4.31 -28.96
N TYR A 151 7.56 -3.33 -29.85
CA TYR A 151 6.71 -2.16 -29.74
C TYR A 151 5.72 -2.13 -30.91
N GLU A 152 4.45 -2.00 -30.60
CA GLU A 152 3.36 -1.80 -31.56
C GLU A 152 2.61 -0.52 -31.16
N GLY A 153 2.61 0.50 -32.01
CA GLY A 153 1.97 1.77 -31.67
C GLY A 153 2.29 2.91 -32.60
N ASP A 154 2.03 4.12 -32.13
CA ASP A 154 2.18 5.35 -32.88
C ASP A 154 3.61 5.89 -32.84
N TRP A 155 4.02 6.52 -33.93
CA TRP A 155 5.33 7.13 -34.15
C TRP A 155 5.19 8.53 -34.72
N ALA A 156 6.00 9.44 -34.25
CA ALA A 156 6.14 10.78 -34.82
C ALA A 156 7.63 11.10 -34.98
N GLU A 157 8.06 11.41 -36.21
CA GLU A 157 9.43 11.82 -36.53
C GLU A 157 10.52 10.89 -35.94
N GLY A 158 10.29 9.58 -35.98
CA GLY A 158 11.22 8.57 -35.50
C GLY A 158 11.12 8.26 -34.01
N VAL A 159 10.24 8.93 -33.26
CA VAL A 159 10.03 8.75 -31.83
C VAL A 159 8.69 8.06 -31.57
N LYS A 160 8.65 7.14 -30.62
CA LYS A 160 7.41 6.52 -30.15
C LYS A 160 6.54 7.58 -29.47
N GLN A 161 5.27 7.65 -29.86
CA GLN A 161 4.35 8.69 -29.42
C GLN A 161 2.91 8.14 -29.40
N GLY A 162 1.96 8.81 -28.70
CA GLY A 162 0.56 8.42 -28.71
C GLY A 162 0.28 7.13 -27.94
N MET A 163 -0.51 6.23 -28.52
CA MET A 163 -0.86 4.95 -27.87
C MET A 163 0.01 3.82 -28.38
N GLY A 164 0.44 2.96 -27.46
CA GLY A 164 1.29 1.83 -27.84
C GLY A 164 1.24 0.66 -26.85
N LYS A 165 1.63 -0.50 -27.40
CA LYS A 165 1.85 -1.73 -26.65
C LYS A 165 3.32 -2.09 -26.71
N ILE A 166 3.92 -2.35 -25.54
CA ILE A 166 5.28 -2.85 -25.41
C ILE A 166 5.22 -4.25 -24.83
N THR A 167 5.82 -5.21 -25.52
CA THR A 167 6.12 -6.53 -24.96
C THR A 167 7.60 -6.59 -24.66
N TYR A 168 7.95 -6.85 -23.43
CA TYR A 168 9.33 -6.96 -22.96
C TYR A 168 9.85 -8.39 -23.08
N PRO A 169 11.20 -8.58 -23.14
CA PRO A 169 11.81 -9.91 -23.28
C PRO A 169 11.46 -10.90 -22.16
N ASP A 170 11.17 -10.39 -20.97
CA ASP A 170 10.76 -11.17 -19.80
C ASP A 170 9.28 -11.58 -19.81
N GLY A 171 8.53 -11.14 -20.83
CA GLY A 171 7.10 -11.41 -20.98
C GLY A 171 6.18 -10.36 -20.36
N ALA A 172 6.73 -9.33 -19.70
CA ALA A 172 5.92 -8.21 -19.25
C ALA A 172 5.29 -7.46 -20.43
N VAL A 173 4.07 -6.95 -20.25
CA VAL A 173 3.33 -6.22 -21.27
C VAL A 173 2.86 -4.88 -20.73
N TYR A 174 3.23 -3.80 -21.38
CA TYR A 174 2.67 -2.47 -21.19
C TYR A 174 1.72 -2.13 -22.35
N ALA A 175 0.57 -1.54 -22.03
CA ALA A 175 -0.36 -0.99 -23.01
C ALA A 175 -0.89 0.35 -22.49
N GLY A 176 -0.64 1.44 -23.22
CA GLY A 176 -1.03 2.77 -22.77
C GLY A 176 -0.39 3.91 -23.53
N ALA A 177 -0.48 5.09 -22.96
CA ALA A 177 0.07 6.30 -23.55
C ALA A 177 1.59 6.36 -23.48
N ILE A 178 2.19 6.85 -24.55
CA ILE A 178 3.63 7.07 -24.70
C ILE A 178 3.86 8.49 -25.17
N LYS A 179 4.78 9.17 -24.53
CA LYS A 179 5.22 10.50 -24.89
C LYS A 179 6.75 10.54 -24.93
N ASP A 180 7.30 11.03 -26.04
CA ASP A 180 8.75 11.16 -26.24
C ASP A 180 9.53 9.85 -25.98
N GLY A 181 8.94 8.71 -26.39
CA GLY A 181 9.49 7.39 -26.19
C GLY A 181 9.32 6.78 -24.81
N GLN A 182 8.69 7.49 -23.86
CA GLN A 182 8.50 7.09 -22.48
C GLN A 182 7.02 6.80 -22.17
N ARG A 183 6.76 5.86 -21.25
CA ARG A 183 5.41 5.62 -20.71
C ARG A 183 4.98 6.87 -19.96
N SER A 184 3.80 7.42 -20.30
CA SER A 184 3.29 8.67 -19.75
C SER A 184 1.77 8.70 -19.89
N GLY A 185 1.04 9.29 -18.92
CA GLY A 185 -0.42 9.25 -18.91
C GLY A 185 -0.98 7.90 -18.46
N GLU A 186 -2.17 7.53 -18.90
CA GLU A 186 -2.81 6.27 -18.51
C GLU A 186 -2.16 5.06 -19.20
N GLY A 187 -1.97 4.00 -18.44
CA GLY A 187 -1.42 2.76 -18.97
C GLY A 187 -1.59 1.57 -18.05
N LYS A 188 -1.60 0.38 -18.65
CA LYS A 188 -1.67 -0.91 -17.98
C LYS A 188 -0.36 -1.66 -18.16
N LEU A 189 0.22 -2.11 -17.07
CA LEU A 189 1.36 -3.03 -17.03
C LEU A 189 0.90 -4.38 -16.47
N THR A 190 1.19 -5.44 -17.18
CA THR A 190 0.98 -6.82 -16.71
C THR A 190 2.33 -7.51 -16.64
N LEU A 191 2.70 -8.02 -15.49
CA LEU A 191 3.92 -8.79 -15.28
C LEU A 191 3.68 -10.30 -15.46
N PRO A 192 4.72 -11.08 -15.77
CA PRO A 192 4.60 -12.53 -15.99
C PRO A 192 4.12 -13.31 -14.74
N ASP A 193 4.39 -12.78 -13.54
CA ASP A 193 3.95 -13.35 -12.26
C ASP A 193 2.47 -13.11 -11.97
N GLY A 194 1.77 -12.34 -12.85
CA GLY A 194 0.36 -12.02 -12.71
C GLY A 194 0.05 -10.70 -12.01
N LEU A 195 1.08 -9.94 -11.58
CA LEU A 195 0.86 -8.59 -11.07
C LEU A 195 0.37 -7.68 -12.19
N VAL A 196 -0.70 -6.92 -11.93
CA VAL A 196 -1.26 -5.95 -12.87
C VAL A 196 -1.32 -4.58 -12.22
N TYR A 197 -0.76 -3.59 -12.91
CA TYR A 197 -0.94 -2.18 -12.58
C TYR A 197 -1.77 -1.49 -13.68
N GLU A 198 -2.77 -0.72 -13.30
CA GLU A 198 -3.56 0.15 -14.17
C GLU A 198 -3.61 1.55 -13.56
N GLY A 199 -3.13 2.57 -14.26
CA GLY A 199 -3.13 3.94 -13.73
C GLY A 199 -2.14 4.87 -14.43
N LEU A 200 -1.75 5.92 -13.72
CA LEU A 200 -0.97 7.01 -14.26
C LEU A 200 0.54 6.72 -14.27
N TRP A 201 1.18 7.15 -15.35
CA TRP A 201 2.62 7.06 -15.60
C TRP A 201 3.19 8.46 -15.87
N ALA A 202 4.38 8.72 -15.39
CA ALA A 202 5.18 9.88 -15.73
C ALA A 202 6.64 9.45 -15.93
N GLU A 203 7.23 9.74 -17.11
CA GLU A 203 8.64 9.47 -17.42
C GLU A 203 9.08 8.03 -17.09
N ASN A 204 8.31 7.04 -17.56
CA ASN A 204 8.47 5.61 -17.31
C ASN A 204 8.22 5.13 -15.85
N GLN A 205 7.86 6.02 -14.93
CA GLN A 205 7.58 5.69 -13.53
C GLN A 205 6.07 5.67 -13.26
N ILE A 206 5.65 4.83 -12.35
CA ILE A 206 4.29 4.80 -11.84
C ILE A 206 4.14 5.96 -10.85
N ASN A 207 3.38 7.00 -11.25
CA ASN A 207 3.15 8.20 -10.46
C ASN A 207 1.71 8.68 -10.64
N GLY A 208 1.00 8.87 -9.52
CA GLY A 208 -0.39 9.31 -9.49
C GLY A 208 -1.36 8.23 -9.05
N MET A 209 -2.63 8.39 -9.40
CA MET A 209 -3.68 7.43 -9.02
C MET A 209 -3.59 6.16 -9.87
N GLY A 210 -3.80 5.01 -9.23
CA GLY A 210 -3.78 3.73 -9.92
C GLY A 210 -4.34 2.58 -9.10
N LYS A 211 -4.52 1.46 -9.79
CA LYS A 211 -4.96 0.18 -9.26
C LYS A 211 -3.84 -0.85 -9.43
N LEU A 212 -3.47 -1.50 -8.35
CA LEU A 212 -2.49 -2.58 -8.32
C LEU A 212 -3.19 -3.86 -7.88
N SER A 213 -3.29 -4.83 -8.78
CA SER A 213 -3.83 -6.16 -8.49
C SER A 213 -2.68 -7.15 -8.36
N GLN A 214 -2.57 -7.78 -7.21
CA GLN A 214 -1.51 -8.75 -6.91
C GLN A 214 -1.95 -10.19 -7.24
N PRO A 215 -1.01 -11.09 -7.55
CA PRO A 215 -1.31 -12.49 -7.86
C PRO A 215 -2.02 -13.25 -6.74
N ASN A 216 -1.79 -12.84 -5.48
CA ASN A 216 -2.45 -13.42 -4.30
C ASN A 216 -3.92 -13.00 -4.15
N GLY A 217 -4.41 -12.08 -5.00
CA GLY A 217 -5.77 -11.55 -4.95
C GLY A 217 -5.93 -10.23 -4.19
N ASP A 218 -4.86 -9.70 -3.59
CA ASP A 218 -4.91 -8.37 -2.96
C ASP A 218 -5.03 -7.29 -4.03
N VAL A 219 -5.82 -6.27 -3.75
CA VAL A 219 -6.02 -5.13 -4.64
C VAL A 219 -5.78 -3.84 -3.88
N TYR A 220 -4.89 -3.00 -4.39
CA TYR A 220 -4.70 -1.63 -3.94
C TYR A 220 -5.29 -0.65 -4.96
N GLU A 221 -6.01 0.36 -4.48
CA GLU A 221 -6.51 1.49 -5.27
C GLU A 221 -6.16 2.78 -4.54
N GLY A 222 -5.35 3.65 -5.16
CA GLY A 222 -4.90 4.88 -4.50
C GLY A 222 -3.73 5.55 -5.19
N ALA A 223 -3.13 6.50 -4.47
CA ALA A 223 -1.99 7.25 -4.95
C ALA A 223 -0.69 6.42 -4.87
N LEU A 224 0.12 6.54 -5.90
CA LEU A 224 1.47 5.96 -5.96
C LEU A 224 2.50 7.05 -6.30
N LEU A 225 3.68 6.93 -5.77
CA LEU A 225 4.84 7.75 -6.07
C LEU A 225 6.04 6.82 -6.31
N ASN A 226 6.62 6.89 -7.53
CA ASN A 226 7.72 6.02 -7.95
C ASN A 226 7.42 4.52 -7.74
N GLY A 227 6.17 4.13 -7.98
CA GLY A 227 5.69 2.76 -7.84
C GLY A 227 5.39 2.31 -6.41
N ARG A 228 5.54 3.17 -5.39
CA ARG A 228 5.21 2.90 -4.01
C ARG A 228 3.88 3.53 -3.62
N ARG A 229 3.14 2.89 -2.74
CA ARG A 229 1.92 3.47 -2.17
C ARG A 229 2.28 4.68 -1.31
N GLU A 230 1.66 5.81 -1.63
CA GLU A 230 1.91 7.11 -1.00
C GLU A 230 0.60 7.91 -0.94
N GLY A 231 0.34 8.63 0.17
CA GLY A 231 -0.93 9.36 0.34
C GLY A 231 -2.11 8.44 0.62
N MET A 232 -3.31 8.82 0.18
CA MET A 232 -4.54 8.06 0.45
C MET A 232 -4.69 6.88 -0.50
N GLY A 233 -5.15 5.76 0.04
CA GLY A 233 -5.43 4.56 -0.73
C GLY A 233 -6.22 3.52 0.04
N ARG A 234 -6.78 2.57 -0.71
CA ARG A 234 -7.56 1.46 -0.20
C ARG A 234 -6.91 0.14 -0.61
N VAL A 235 -6.74 -0.76 0.34
CA VAL A 235 -6.36 -2.16 0.09
C VAL A 235 -7.55 -3.05 0.41
N THR A 236 -7.91 -3.89 -0.53
CA THR A 236 -8.81 -5.03 -0.30
C THR A 236 -7.95 -6.29 -0.37
N TYR A 237 -7.86 -7.00 0.74
CA TYR A 237 -7.08 -8.23 0.85
C TYR A 237 -7.90 -9.43 0.36
N ALA A 238 -7.21 -10.46 -0.11
CA ALA A 238 -7.84 -11.68 -0.63
C ALA A 238 -8.72 -12.41 0.41
N ASN A 239 -8.43 -12.26 1.69
CA ASN A 239 -9.22 -12.82 2.80
C ASN A 239 -10.48 -11.99 3.12
N GLY A 240 -10.73 -10.88 2.41
CA GLY A 240 -11.86 -10.00 2.61
C GLY A 240 -11.63 -8.84 3.57
N ASP A 241 -10.45 -8.74 4.19
CA ASP A 241 -10.08 -7.58 4.99
C ASP A 241 -9.96 -6.33 4.10
N VAL A 242 -10.20 -5.16 4.67
CA VAL A 242 -10.07 -3.88 3.97
C VAL A 242 -9.30 -2.90 4.84
N TYR A 243 -8.34 -2.22 4.24
CA TYR A 243 -7.74 -1.01 4.82
C TYR A 243 -8.05 0.19 3.93
N ASP A 244 -8.51 1.29 4.53
CA ASP A 244 -8.77 2.56 3.87
C ASP A 244 -8.09 3.67 4.66
N GLY A 245 -7.08 4.31 4.09
CA GLY A 245 -6.29 5.29 4.83
C GLY A 245 -5.00 5.72 4.16
N ALA A 246 -4.17 6.39 4.94
CA ALA A 246 -2.92 6.95 4.47
C ALA A 246 -1.79 5.93 4.40
N PHE A 247 -0.94 6.09 3.38
CA PHE A 247 0.27 5.32 3.14
C PHE A 247 1.49 6.25 3.04
N LYS A 248 2.64 5.72 3.44
CA LYS A 248 3.94 6.32 3.21
C LYS A 248 4.96 5.20 2.97
N ASP A 249 5.70 5.28 1.86
CA ASP A 249 6.71 4.28 1.48
C ASP A 249 6.18 2.83 1.59
N ASP A 250 5.02 2.53 0.96
CA ASP A 250 4.32 1.24 0.97
C ASP A 250 3.73 0.78 2.30
N ARG A 251 3.86 1.55 3.37
CA ARG A 251 3.36 1.20 4.70
C ARG A 251 2.16 2.05 5.08
N ARG A 252 1.21 1.47 5.81
CA ARG A 252 0.13 2.22 6.46
C ARG A 252 0.75 3.25 7.39
N ASN A 253 0.39 4.54 7.23
CA ASN A 253 1.00 5.61 8.00
C ASN A 253 0.10 6.85 8.02
N GLY A 254 -0.22 7.36 9.20
CA GLY A 254 -1.22 8.43 9.38
C GLY A 254 -2.58 7.87 9.81
N GLN A 255 -3.67 8.50 9.42
CA GLN A 255 -5.02 8.05 9.77
C GLN A 255 -5.50 6.97 8.82
N GLY A 256 -6.20 5.97 9.35
CA GLY A 256 -6.79 4.91 8.53
C GLY A 256 -7.77 4.03 9.29
N VAL A 257 -8.61 3.37 8.51
CA VAL A 257 -9.60 2.40 8.98
C VAL A 257 -9.22 1.02 8.46
N PHE A 258 -9.08 0.07 9.35
CA PHE A 258 -8.97 -1.34 9.02
C PHE A 258 -10.28 -2.05 9.39
N THR A 259 -10.81 -2.86 8.49
CA THR A 259 -12.00 -3.68 8.71
C THR A 259 -11.66 -5.13 8.36
N GLY A 260 -11.70 -5.99 9.36
CA GLY A 260 -11.52 -7.43 9.19
C GLY A 260 -12.80 -8.09 8.69
N ALA A 261 -12.64 -9.16 7.95
CA ALA A 261 -13.75 -10.00 7.47
C ALA A 261 -14.52 -10.67 8.63
N ASP A 262 -13.88 -10.80 9.80
CA ASP A 262 -14.46 -11.32 11.05
C ASP A 262 -15.32 -10.29 11.81
N GLY A 263 -15.37 -9.03 11.34
CA GLY A 263 -16.09 -7.94 12.00
C GLY A 263 -15.20 -7.07 12.90
N TYR A 264 -13.90 -7.37 13.05
CA TYR A 264 -12.96 -6.48 13.71
C TYR A 264 -12.86 -5.17 12.93
N ARG A 265 -12.93 -4.01 13.63
CA ARG A 265 -12.75 -2.70 13.00
C ARG A 265 -11.88 -1.80 13.87
N TYR A 266 -10.78 -1.35 13.30
CA TYR A 266 -9.94 -0.31 13.89
C TYR A 266 -10.05 0.99 13.10
N GLU A 267 -10.16 2.11 13.80
CA GLU A 267 -10.09 3.46 13.23
C GLU A 267 -9.14 4.31 14.08
N GLY A 268 -8.08 4.83 13.47
CA GLY A 268 -7.09 5.62 14.22
C GLY A 268 -5.77 5.76 13.50
N SER A 269 -4.74 6.03 14.29
CA SER A 269 -3.39 6.34 13.82
C SER A 269 -2.57 5.09 13.54
N TRP A 270 -1.74 5.18 12.48
CA TRP A 270 -0.82 4.16 12.03
C TRP A 270 0.57 4.76 11.88
N VAL A 271 1.60 4.04 12.27
CA VAL A 271 3.01 4.41 12.08
C VAL A 271 3.76 3.21 11.55
N SER A 272 4.34 3.36 10.35
CA SER A 272 5.16 2.32 9.70
C SER A 272 4.52 0.94 9.59
N GLY A 273 3.18 0.88 9.46
CA GLY A 273 2.39 -0.35 9.29
C GLY A 273 1.74 -0.86 10.56
N GLU A 274 2.07 -0.31 11.74
CA GLU A 274 1.53 -0.71 13.03
C GLU A 274 0.52 0.30 13.57
N ILE A 275 -0.45 -0.17 14.35
CA ILE A 275 -1.38 0.68 15.10
C ILE A 275 -0.59 1.38 16.21
N GLU A 276 -0.62 2.71 16.23
CA GLU A 276 0.14 3.53 17.17
C GLU A 276 -0.62 4.84 17.46
N GLY A 277 -0.62 5.30 18.72
CA GLY A 277 -1.29 6.53 19.11
C GLY A 277 -2.79 6.36 19.36
N GLN A 278 -3.59 7.38 19.07
CA GLN A 278 -5.04 7.36 19.34
C GLN A 278 -5.80 6.50 18.32
N GLY A 279 -6.76 5.72 18.83
CA GLY A 279 -7.64 4.92 18.00
C GLY A 279 -8.84 4.34 18.72
N THR A 280 -9.75 3.78 17.93
CA THR A 280 -10.93 3.05 18.39
C THR A 280 -10.96 1.67 17.73
N VAL A 281 -11.18 0.63 18.53
CA VAL A 281 -11.41 -0.74 18.08
C VAL A 281 -12.85 -1.14 18.40
N ASN A 282 -13.55 -1.67 17.41
CA ASN A 282 -14.74 -2.46 17.61
C ASN A 282 -14.34 -3.93 17.44
N TYR A 283 -14.53 -4.71 18.50
CA TYR A 283 -14.23 -6.14 18.48
C TYR A 283 -15.40 -6.97 17.94
N PRO A 284 -15.16 -8.17 17.40
CA PRO A 284 -16.21 -9.04 16.88
C PRO A 284 -17.27 -9.44 17.92
N ASP A 285 -16.91 -9.47 19.21
CA ASP A 285 -17.82 -9.77 20.32
C ASP A 285 -18.76 -8.61 20.68
N GLY A 286 -18.61 -7.45 20.00
CA GLY A 286 -19.36 -6.22 20.26
C GLY A 286 -18.72 -5.28 21.29
N SER A 287 -17.59 -5.64 21.89
CA SER A 287 -16.83 -4.75 22.75
C SER A 287 -16.20 -3.60 21.96
N VAL A 288 -16.08 -2.42 22.58
CA VAL A 288 -15.47 -1.24 21.96
C VAL A 288 -14.39 -0.68 22.87
N TYR A 289 -13.18 -0.55 22.34
CA TYR A 289 -12.09 0.16 23.02
C TYR A 289 -11.79 1.47 22.31
N ALA A 290 -11.59 2.54 23.08
CA ALA A 290 -11.13 3.84 22.59
C ALA A 290 -10.02 4.37 23.50
N GLY A 291 -8.84 4.64 22.94
CA GLY A 291 -7.69 5.05 23.72
C GLY A 291 -6.37 5.05 22.98
N LEU A 292 -5.30 5.03 23.74
CA LEU A 292 -3.94 4.98 23.23
C LEU A 292 -3.53 3.55 22.88
N PHE A 293 -2.75 3.45 21.80
CA PHE A 293 -2.12 2.22 21.34
C PHE A 293 -0.61 2.39 21.22
N ARG A 294 0.11 1.30 21.47
CA ARG A 294 1.53 1.15 21.20
C ARG A 294 1.78 -0.25 20.68
N ALA A 295 2.51 -0.35 19.57
CA ALA A 295 2.83 -1.65 18.93
C ALA A 295 1.58 -2.55 18.74
N GLY A 296 0.47 -1.96 18.30
CA GLY A 296 -0.78 -2.67 18.03
C GLY A 296 -1.63 -3.04 19.25
N GLN A 297 -1.21 -2.70 20.46
CA GLN A 297 -1.92 -3.05 21.71
C GLN A 297 -2.38 -1.80 22.46
N PRO A 298 -3.51 -1.83 23.20
CA PRO A 298 -3.87 -0.82 24.16
C PRO A 298 -2.71 -0.53 25.13
N ASP A 299 -2.26 0.73 25.20
CA ASP A 299 -1.15 1.13 26.08
C ASP A 299 -1.26 2.62 26.40
N GLY A 300 -1.36 2.96 27.65
CA GLY A 300 -1.66 4.30 28.15
C GLY A 300 -3.12 4.45 28.54
N LEU A 301 -3.69 5.64 28.44
CA LEU A 301 -5.09 5.90 28.82
C LEU A 301 -6.07 5.36 27.76
N GLY A 302 -7.10 4.65 28.23
CA GLY A 302 -8.14 4.13 27.36
C GLY A 302 -9.40 3.70 28.09
N LYS A 303 -10.48 3.59 27.33
CA LYS A 303 -11.78 3.13 27.78
C LYS A 303 -12.24 1.95 26.98
N ILE A 304 -12.65 0.87 27.63
CA ILE A 304 -13.36 -0.24 27.01
C ILE A 304 -14.80 -0.27 27.49
N THR A 305 -15.71 -0.56 26.58
CA THR A 305 -17.10 -0.95 26.88
C THR A 305 -17.26 -2.37 26.35
N TYR A 306 -17.51 -3.31 27.24
CA TYR A 306 -17.72 -4.72 26.91
C TYR A 306 -19.14 -4.96 26.38
N ALA A 307 -19.32 -6.07 25.65
CA ALA A 307 -20.60 -6.44 25.06
C ALA A 307 -21.74 -6.59 26.09
N ASP A 308 -21.43 -6.96 27.33
CA ASP A 308 -22.38 -7.07 28.44
C ASP A 308 -22.73 -5.74 29.09
N GLY A 309 -22.14 -4.63 28.64
CA GLY A 309 -22.32 -3.28 29.16
C GLY A 309 -21.38 -2.91 30.30
N ALA A 310 -20.48 -3.79 30.73
CA ALA A 310 -19.41 -3.41 31.65
C ALA A 310 -18.50 -2.36 31.01
N THR A 311 -17.89 -1.49 31.84
CA THR A 311 -16.91 -0.52 31.33
C THR A 311 -15.68 -0.49 32.22
N TYR A 312 -14.54 -0.24 31.60
CA TYR A 312 -13.32 0.17 32.29
C TYR A 312 -12.74 1.41 31.61
N GLU A 313 -12.34 2.38 32.41
CA GLU A 313 -11.65 3.59 31.94
C GLU A 313 -10.45 3.85 32.85
N GLY A 314 -9.24 3.89 32.29
CA GLY A 314 -8.01 4.03 33.04
C GLY A 314 -6.76 3.65 32.28
N ASP A 315 -5.74 3.25 33.03
CA ASP A 315 -4.40 2.90 32.49
C ASP A 315 -4.37 1.49 31.92
N TRP A 316 -3.67 1.36 30.81
CA TRP A 316 -3.39 0.12 30.08
C TRP A 316 -1.90 -0.05 29.87
N ARG A 317 -1.42 -1.27 29.88
CA ARG A 317 -0.05 -1.63 29.51
C ARG A 317 -0.04 -2.92 28.70
N ALA A 318 0.47 -2.84 27.47
CA ALA A 318 0.60 -3.98 26.58
C ALA A 318 -0.69 -4.85 26.49
N GLY A 319 -1.85 -4.20 26.33
CA GLY A 319 -3.16 -4.86 26.20
C GLY A 319 -3.81 -5.28 27.51
N VAL A 320 -3.17 -5.05 28.66
CA VAL A 320 -3.69 -5.44 29.98
C VAL A 320 -4.07 -4.20 30.80
N ILE A 321 -5.17 -4.27 31.53
CA ILE A 321 -5.55 -3.25 32.51
C ILE A 321 -4.51 -3.23 33.64
N GLU A 322 -3.84 -2.09 33.81
CA GLU A 322 -2.77 -1.88 34.79
C GLU A 322 -2.82 -0.45 35.28
N GLY A 323 -2.35 -0.16 36.52
CA GLY A 323 -2.30 1.20 37.03
C GLY A 323 -3.63 1.66 37.66
N LYS A 324 -4.09 2.87 37.40
CA LYS A 324 -5.31 3.43 37.98
C LYS A 324 -6.47 3.43 36.99
N GLY A 325 -7.68 3.18 37.52
CA GLY A 325 -8.87 3.22 36.69
C GLY A 325 -10.17 3.05 37.44
N LYS A 326 -11.25 3.09 36.66
CA LYS A 326 -12.62 2.90 37.12
C LYS A 326 -13.31 1.83 36.33
N ALA A 327 -13.79 0.80 36.98
CA ALA A 327 -14.63 -0.24 36.43
C ALA A 327 -16.09 -0.05 36.87
N VAL A 328 -17.03 -0.22 35.94
CA VAL A 328 -18.46 -0.27 36.18
C VAL A 328 -18.99 -1.57 35.60
N TYR A 329 -19.66 -2.35 36.45
CA TYR A 329 -20.21 -3.65 36.05
C TYR A 329 -21.71 -3.55 35.74
N PRO A 330 -22.26 -4.47 34.91
CA PRO A 330 -23.69 -4.44 34.55
C PRO A 330 -24.62 -4.50 35.76
N SER A 331 -24.18 -5.10 36.85
CA SER A 331 -24.91 -5.15 38.15
C SER A 331 -25.04 -3.79 38.83
N GLY A 332 -24.35 -2.75 38.33
CA GLY A 332 -24.23 -1.44 39.01
C GLY A 332 -23.09 -1.39 40.03
N LEU A 333 -22.34 -2.49 40.24
CA LEU A 333 -21.12 -2.48 41.04
C LEU A 333 -20.09 -1.56 40.39
N THR A 334 -19.41 -0.74 41.18
CA THR A 334 -18.30 0.10 40.71
C THR A 334 -17.05 -0.15 41.53
N TYR A 335 -15.90 -0.09 40.86
CA TYR A 335 -14.59 -0.03 41.49
C TYR A 335 -13.78 1.11 40.92
N GLU A 336 -13.17 1.91 41.77
CA GLU A 336 -12.27 2.99 41.41
C GLU A 336 -10.99 2.90 42.22
N GLY A 337 -9.84 2.67 41.58
CA GLY A 337 -8.59 2.45 42.31
C GLY A 337 -7.48 1.87 41.44
N GLY A 338 -6.55 1.19 42.11
CA GLY A 338 -5.45 0.52 41.44
C GLY A 338 -5.83 -0.81 40.84
N PHE A 339 -5.16 -1.16 39.76
CA PHE A 339 -5.27 -2.43 39.08
C PHE A 339 -3.87 -3.03 38.81
N SER A 340 -3.75 -4.31 38.88
CA SER A 340 -2.60 -5.07 38.40
C SER A 340 -3.08 -6.38 37.78
N ASP A 341 -2.64 -6.65 36.56
CA ASP A 341 -3.05 -7.85 35.81
C ASP A 341 -4.60 -7.99 35.76
N ALA A 342 -5.27 -6.86 35.43
CA ALA A 342 -6.73 -6.71 35.36
C ALA A 342 -7.48 -7.03 36.68
N LYS A 343 -6.79 -7.08 37.82
CA LYS A 343 -7.38 -7.31 39.13
C LYS A 343 -7.22 -6.09 40.02
N ASN A 344 -8.20 -5.82 40.88
CA ASN A 344 -8.13 -4.77 41.90
C ASN A 344 -6.83 -4.95 42.71
N HIS A 345 -6.03 -3.90 42.82
CA HIS A 345 -4.75 -3.91 43.50
C HIS A 345 -4.43 -2.52 44.12
N GLY A 346 -3.66 -2.51 45.21
CA GLY A 346 -3.34 -1.26 45.88
C GLY A 346 -4.56 -0.64 46.55
N PHE A 347 -4.62 0.69 46.61
CA PHE A 347 -5.75 1.37 47.22
C PHE A 347 -6.91 1.57 46.25
N GLY A 348 -8.15 1.29 46.69
CA GLY A 348 -9.33 1.48 45.86
C GLY A 348 -10.64 1.45 46.62
N VAL A 349 -11.69 1.94 45.96
CA VAL A 349 -13.05 2.03 46.47
C VAL A 349 -13.98 1.16 45.65
N MET A 350 -14.69 0.26 46.29
CA MET A 350 -15.74 -0.56 45.68
C MET A 350 -17.09 -0.16 46.28
N THR A 351 -18.06 0.11 45.41
CA THR A 351 -19.42 0.48 45.80
C THR A 351 -20.41 -0.46 45.14
N TYR A 352 -21.28 -1.05 45.93
CA TYR A 352 -22.35 -1.96 45.52
C TYR A 352 -23.67 -1.21 45.36
N PRO A 353 -24.58 -1.70 44.51
CA PRO A 353 -25.89 -1.06 44.30
C PRO A 353 -26.78 -1.01 45.56
N ASP A 354 -26.60 -1.97 46.47
CA ASP A 354 -27.31 -2.01 47.78
C ASP A 354 -26.82 -0.97 48.78
N GLY A 355 -25.77 -0.22 48.45
CA GLY A 355 -25.14 0.79 49.26
C GLY A 355 -23.94 0.27 50.08
N TYR A 356 -23.59 -1.03 50.03
CA TYR A 356 -22.34 -1.46 50.62
C TYR A 356 -21.13 -0.81 49.92
N ARG A 357 -20.22 -0.26 50.71
CA ARG A 357 -19.01 0.42 50.23
C ARG A 357 -17.79 -0.08 51.01
N TYR A 358 -16.76 -0.45 50.25
CA TYR A 358 -15.43 -0.72 50.82
C TYR A 358 -14.41 0.27 50.25
N GLU A 359 -13.62 0.85 51.14
CA GLU A 359 -12.52 1.74 50.83
C GLU A 359 -11.27 1.26 51.54
N GLY A 360 -10.24 0.88 50.83
CA GLY A 360 -9.03 0.31 51.44
C GLY A 360 -8.09 -0.37 50.45
N GLU A 361 -7.22 -1.19 51.02
CA GLU A 361 -6.21 -1.90 50.29
C GLU A 361 -6.74 -3.18 49.64
N TRP A 362 -6.21 -3.49 48.44
CA TRP A 362 -6.53 -4.65 47.63
C TRP A 362 -5.27 -5.36 47.20
N ALA A 363 -5.30 -6.67 47.15
CA ALA A 363 -4.26 -7.50 46.54
C ALA A 363 -4.89 -8.58 45.67
N MET A 364 -4.57 -8.58 44.38
CA MET A 364 -5.02 -9.60 43.41
C MET A 364 -6.53 -9.87 43.45
N GLY A 365 -7.34 -8.81 43.53
CA GLY A 365 -8.80 -8.88 43.53
C GLY A 365 -9.45 -9.08 44.90
N GLN A 366 -8.67 -9.21 45.97
CA GLN A 366 -9.17 -9.43 47.32
C GLN A 366 -8.85 -8.24 48.23
N ARG A 367 -9.78 -7.93 49.17
CA ARG A 367 -9.52 -6.95 50.23
C ARG A 367 -8.37 -7.43 51.11
N GLN A 368 -7.38 -6.58 51.26
CA GLN A 368 -6.13 -6.86 51.98
C GLN A 368 -5.69 -5.62 52.74
N GLY A 369 -4.90 -5.77 53.82
CA GLY A 369 -4.38 -4.61 54.55
C GLY A 369 -5.47 -3.81 55.29
N GLN A 370 -5.32 -2.49 55.34
CA GLN A 370 -6.26 -1.62 56.06
C GLN A 370 -7.43 -1.18 55.18
N GLY A 371 -8.64 -1.14 55.79
CA GLY A 371 -9.81 -0.67 55.05
C GLY A 371 -10.99 -0.28 55.91
N VAL A 372 -11.94 0.39 55.27
CA VAL A 372 -13.22 0.79 55.83
C VAL A 372 -14.34 0.15 55.05
N ALA A 373 -15.18 -0.63 55.71
CA ALA A 373 -16.41 -1.19 55.13
C ALA A 373 -17.63 -0.50 55.73
N THR A 374 -18.44 0.11 54.89
CA THR A 374 -19.71 0.76 55.27
C THR A 374 -20.85 -0.11 54.73
N TYR A 375 -21.75 -0.51 55.59
CA TYR A 375 -22.87 -1.39 55.25
C TYR A 375 -24.16 -0.54 55.01
N PRO A 376 -25.13 -1.09 54.27
CA PRO A 376 -26.37 -0.38 53.95
C PRO A 376 -27.18 0.07 55.15
N ASP A 377 -27.09 -0.65 56.26
CA ASP A 377 -27.75 -0.34 57.54
C ASP A 377 -27.05 0.79 58.33
N GLY A 378 -25.95 1.32 57.81
CA GLY A 378 -25.12 2.33 58.47
C GLY A 378 -24.03 1.77 59.39
N THR A 379 -23.89 0.46 59.50
CA THR A 379 -22.76 -0.19 60.17
C THR A 379 -21.45 0.17 59.48
N VAL A 380 -20.42 0.51 60.25
CA VAL A 380 -19.08 0.82 59.74
C VAL A 380 -18.05 -0.03 60.43
N TYR A 381 -17.27 -0.76 59.67
CA TYR A 381 -16.06 -1.44 60.15
C TYR A 381 -14.81 -0.72 59.63
N LYS A 382 -13.85 -0.50 60.47
CA LYS A 382 -12.53 0.05 60.16
C LYS A 382 -11.44 -0.83 60.75
N GLY A 383 -10.58 -1.41 59.94
CA GLY A 383 -9.52 -2.31 60.41
C GLY A 383 -8.86 -3.15 59.34
N GLY A 384 -8.18 -4.21 59.81
CA GLY A 384 -7.44 -5.11 58.93
C GLY A 384 -8.32 -6.08 58.16
N PHE A 385 -7.85 -6.43 56.98
CA PHE A 385 -8.42 -7.47 56.08
C PHE A 385 -7.32 -8.39 55.61
N VAL A 386 -7.59 -9.68 55.55
CA VAL A 386 -6.76 -10.71 54.95
C VAL A 386 -7.65 -11.63 54.11
N GLN A 387 -7.35 -11.77 52.82
CA GLN A 387 -8.14 -12.60 51.89
C GLN A 387 -9.65 -12.28 51.90
N GLY A 388 -10.00 -11.02 52.01
CA GLY A 388 -11.38 -10.55 52.02
C GLY A 388 -12.08 -10.61 53.37
N GLN A 389 -11.48 -11.22 54.41
CA GLN A 389 -12.05 -11.34 55.77
C GLN A 389 -11.44 -10.31 56.72
N ARG A 390 -12.22 -9.85 57.71
CA ARG A 390 -11.72 -9.00 58.78
C ARG A 390 -10.69 -9.76 59.59
N GLU A 391 -9.52 -9.17 59.81
CA GLU A 391 -8.39 -9.84 60.49
C GLU A 391 -7.54 -8.79 61.23
N GLY A 392 -6.95 -9.20 62.37
CA GLY A 392 -6.12 -8.31 63.18
C GLY A 392 -6.93 -7.34 63.99
N VAL A 393 -6.44 -6.10 64.18
CA VAL A 393 -7.12 -5.09 65.00
C VAL A 393 -8.11 -4.29 64.15
N GLY A 394 -9.33 -4.13 64.64
CA GLY A 394 -10.37 -3.36 63.97
C GLY A 394 -11.43 -2.84 64.92
N GLU A 395 -12.18 -1.86 64.42
CA GLU A 395 -13.31 -1.23 65.12
C GLU A 395 -14.58 -1.36 64.28
N ILE A 396 -15.68 -1.78 64.87
CA ILE A 396 -17.00 -1.76 64.27
C ILE A 396 -17.95 -0.88 65.09
N VAL A 397 -18.76 -0.10 64.37
CA VAL A 397 -19.87 0.67 64.93
C VAL A 397 -21.12 0.22 64.20
N MET A 398 -22.07 -0.39 64.90
CA MET A 398 -23.33 -0.86 64.32
C MET A 398 -24.43 0.17 64.39
N ALA A 399 -25.42 0.07 63.53
CA ALA A 399 -26.54 0.96 63.42
C ALA A 399 -27.41 0.98 64.73
N ASP A 400 -27.45 -0.14 65.44
CA ASP A 400 -28.16 -0.29 66.75
C ASP A 400 -27.41 0.34 67.90
N GLY A 401 -26.23 0.92 67.69
CA GLY A 401 -25.39 1.56 68.67
C GLY A 401 -24.33 0.65 69.32
N PHE A 402 -24.27 -0.62 68.99
CA PHE A 402 -23.16 -1.52 69.37
C PHE A 402 -21.83 -1.06 68.76
N LYS A 403 -20.80 -1.04 69.61
CA LYS A 403 -19.43 -0.75 69.21
C LYS A 403 -18.49 -1.83 69.74
N TYR A 404 -17.55 -2.24 68.86
CA TYR A 404 -16.47 -3.11 69.30
C TYR A 404 -15.14 -2.58 68.75
N LYS A 405 -14.13 -2.57 69.58
CA LYS A 405 -12.76 -2.27 69.20
C LYS A 405 -11.83 -3.34 69.77
N GLY A 406 -11.15 -4.08 68.93
CA GLY A 406 -10.31 -5.19 69.37
C GLY A 406 -9.84 -6.09 68.19
N GLU A 407 -9.52 -7.31 68.57
CA GLU A 407 -8.96 -8.31 67.65
C GLU A 407 -10.07 -9.02 66.87
N TRP A 408 -9.77 -9.32 65.62
CA TRP A 408 -10.62 -10.04 64.64
C TRP A 408 -9.84 -11.21 64.05
N LYS A 409 -10.50 -12.35 63.83
CA LYS A 409 -9.93 -13.54 63.19
C LYS A 409 -10.99 -14.17 62.29
N GLY A 410 -10.66 -14.36 61.00
CA GLY A 410 -11.54 -15.05 60.05
C GLY A 410 -12.91 -14.36 59.87
N GLY A 411 -13.00 -13.05 60.03
CA GLY A 411 -14.25 -12.29 59.91
C GLY A 411 -15.03 -12.11 61.25
N GLU A 412 -14.63 -12.78 62.35
CA GLU A 412 -15.31 -12.76 63.60
C GLU A 412 -14.52 -12.02 64.71
N ILE A 413 -15.23 -11.43 65.69
CA ILE A 413 -14.62 -10.87 66.88
C ILE A 413 -13.93 -12.00 67.65
N SER A 414 -12.59 -11.94 67.84
CA SER A 414 -11.82 -12.96 68.50
C SER A 414 -10.50 -12.43 69.02
N GLY A 415 -10.17 -12.70 70.27
CA GLY A 415 -9.02 -12.15 70.95
C GLY A 415 -9.43 -11.03 71.95
N LYS A 416 -8.51 -10.11 72.28
CA LYS A 416 -8.79 -9.01 73.24
C LYS A 416 -9.56 -7.88 72.57
N GLY A 417 -10.56 -7.32 73.36
CA GLY A 417 -11.32 -6.18 72.84
C GLY A 417 -12.23 -5.56 73.85
N ILE A 418 -12.78 -4.42 73.43
CA ILE A 418 -13.77 -3.63 74.22
C ILE A 418 -15.06 -3.61 73.38
N ALA A 419 -16.15 -4.10 73.98
CA ALA A 419 -17.50 -3.99 73.44
C ALA A 419 -18.31 -3.00 74.26
N THR A 420 -18.90 -2.02 73.57
CA THR A 420 -19.88 -1.08 74.17
C THR A 420 -21.24 -1.42 73.57
N TYR A 421 -22.19 -1.76 74.46
CA TYR A 421 -23.55 -2.14 74.08
C TYR A 421 -24.45 -0.90 73.97
N ALA A 422 -25.53 -0.99 73.21
CA ALA A 422 -26.46 0.11 72.98
C ALA A 422 -27.09 0.70 74.29
N ASN A 423 -27.22 -0.14 75.30
CA ASN A 423 -27.70 0.27 76.67
C ASN A 423 -26.63 0.98 77.51
N GLY A 424 -25.40 1.15 76.95
CA GLY A 424 -24.30 1.80 77.69
C GLY A 424 -23.38 0.85 78.44
N ASP A 425 -23.66 -0.45 78.53
CA ASP A 425 -22.77 -1.44 79.13
C ASP A 425 -21.50 -1.56 78.40
N VAL A 426 -20.38 -1.78 79.07
CA VAL A 426 -19.06 -1.94 78.45
C VAL A 426 -18.40 -3.25 78.91
N TYR A 427 -18.07 -4.12 78.05
CA TYR A 427 -17.25 -5.28 78.32
C TYR A 427 -15.82 -5.09 77.78
N GLU A 428 -14.85 -5.37 78.61
CA GLU A 428 -13.43 -5.39 78.29
C GLU A 428 -12.86 -6.75 78.65
N GLY A 429 -12.39 -7.52 77.68
CA GLY A 429 -11.90 -8.87 77.93
C GLY A 429 -11.61 -9.67 76.60
N LEU A 430 -11.55 -11.00 76.78
CA LEU A 430 -11.38 -11.92 75.72
C LEU A 430 -12.69 -12.28 75.00
N PHE A 431 -12.59 -12.53 73.69
CA PHE A 431 -13.67 -13.00 72.84
C PHE A 431 -13.20 -14.25 72.02
N VAL A 432 -14.09 -15.16 71.77
CA VAL A 432 -13.94 -16.26 70.86
C VAL A 432 -15.20 -16.39 70.02
N ALA A 433 -15.08 -16.36 68.71
CA ALA A 433 -16.21 -16.46 67.77
C ALA A 433 -17.39 -15.52 68.13
N GLY A 434 -17.10 -14.24 68.45
CA GLY A 434 -18.09 -13.22 68.76
C GLY A 434 -18.65 -13.30 70.22
N LYS A 435 -18.28 -14.27 71.01
CA LYS A 435 -18.77 -14.43 72.42
C LYS A 435 -17.67 -14.08 73.40
N ARG A 436 -18.08 -13.45 74.51
CA ARG A 436 -17.19 -13.22 75.65
C ARG A 436 -16.68 -14.56 76.19
N GLN A 437 -15.36 -14.68 76.34
CA GLN A 437 -14.71 -15.89 76.78
C GLN A 437 -13.44 -15.59 77.55
N GLY A 438 -13.14 -16.40 78.62
CA GLY A 438 -11.96 -16.19 79.46
C GLY A 438 -12.09 -14.95 80.36
N GLU A 439 -10.98 -14.39 80.84
CA GLU A 439 -10.97 -13.25 81.77
C GLU A 439 -11.48 -11.97 81.11
N GLY A 440 -12.38 -11.29 81.81
CA GLY A 440 -12.94 -10.03 81.35
C GLY A 440 -13.78 -9.30 82.45
N THR A 441 -14.03 -8.02 82.19
CA THR A 441 -14.84 -7.13 83.11
C THR A 441 -15.98 -6.53 82.30
N MET A 442 -17.20 -6.72 82.86
CA MET A 442 -18.39 -6.01 82.42
C MET A 442 -18.61 -4.79 83.37
N ARG A 443 -18.77 -3.64 82.83
CA ARG A 443 -19.23 -2.42 83.51
C ARG A 443 -20.65 -2.09 83.02
N TYR A 444 -21.61 -2.19 83.90
CA TYR A 444 -22.98 -1.92 83.51
C TYR A 444 -23.25 -0.41 83.54
N SER A 445 -24.20 0.06 82.79
CA SER A 445 -24.64 1.44 82.77
C SER A 445 -25.22 1.91 84.07
N SER A 446 -25.65 0.99 84.97
CA SER A 446 -26.03 1.23 86.38
C SER A 446 -24.86 1.64 87.30
N GLY A 447 -23.59 1.44 86.88
CA GLY A 447 -22.39 1.66 87.66
C GLY A 447 -21.84 0.36 88.28
N GLU A 448 -22.57 -0.74 88.24
CA GLU A 448 -22.08 -2.04 88.68
C GLU A 448 -20.98 -2.63 87.80
N THR A 449 -20.13 -3.45 88.40
CA THR A 449 -19.06 -4.17 87.64
C THR A 449 -19.07 -5.67 87.98
N ALA A 450 -18.88 -6.47 86.97
CA ALA A 450 -18.72 -7.93 87.10
C ALA A 450 -17.39 -8.36 86.42
N THR A 451 -16.43 -8.86 87.18
CA THR A 451 -15.10 -9.28 86.72
C THR A 451 -14.91 -10.77 87.02
N GLY A 452 -14.38 -11.51 86.07
CA GLY A 452 -14.13 -12.94 86.24
C GLY A 452 -13.99 -13.68 84.89
N ALA A 453 -14.07 -15.02 85.01
CA ALA A 453 -14.03 -15.88 83.87
C ALA A 453 -15.37 -15.96 83.11
N TRP A 454 -15.39 -15.72 81.80
CA TRP A 454 -16.58 -15.78 80.97
C TRP A 454 -16.56 -17.03 80.10
N GLU A 455 -17.68 -17.68 79.93
CA GLU A 455 -17.86 -18.82 79.07
C GLU A 455 -19.11 -18.67 78.21
N ASN A 456 -18.99 -18.76 76.86
CA ASN A 456 -20.11 -18.63 75.92
C ASN A 456 -20.99 -17.37 76.18
N GLY A 457 -20.37 -16.26 76.61
CA GLY A 457 -21.05 -15.00 76.80
C GLY A 457 -21.61 -14.76 78.19
N ALA A 458 -21.54 -15.73 79.12
CA ALA A 458 -21.99 -15.60 80.53
C ALA A 458 -20.81 -15.61 81.52
N LEU A 459 -20.93 -14.87 82.59
CA LEU A 459 -19.97 -14.93 83.71
C LEU A 459 -20.10 -16.31 84.40
N LYS A 460 -18.96 -16.99 84.58
CA LYS A 460 -18.94 -18.21 85.43
C LYS A 460 -19.14 -17.86 86.88
N GLU A 461 -20.01 -18.57 87.50
CA GLU A 461 -20.20 -18.51 88.98
C GLU A 461 -19.00 -19.08 89.73
#